data_c35018f04fe71ffecedb064180f2f803
#
_entry.id   c35018f04fe71ffecedb064180f2f803
#
_cell.length_a   1.000
_cell.length_b   1.000
_cell.length_c   1.000
_cell.angle_alpha   90.00
_cell.angle_beta   90.00
_cell.angle_gamma   90.00
#
_symmetry.space_group_name_H-M   'P 1'
#
loop_
_entity.id
_entity.type
_entity.pdbx_description
1 polymer ?
#
loop_
_entity_poly.entity_id
_entity_poly.type
_entity_poly.pdbx_seq_one_letter_code
_entity_poly.pdbx_strand_id
1 'polypeptide(L)'
;MRTSILVIAAIAVAFLVGRLSAQGVEPSCKLCSAVYIPASEVEQYVAVAHATNPIDQQMRSIDLGRARVQVALVHRNKLDAPAPRSVAEHDLVSEVYYILSGSGTNRTSPEIVDAQRRPATDRAVRDLNGPGTNGADLRNAETQQLKAGDVLVIPAGTGHQFTKIDDHITYLMVRVDPDKVVPLMDEAASRKYLEQNRR
;
A
#
# COMPACT_ATOMS: atom_id res chain seq x y z
N MET A 1 -39.07 37.73 11.80
CA MET A 1 -39.53 36.80 10.73
C MET A 1 -38.82 37.00 9.37
N ARG A 2 -38.60 38.23 8.86
CA ARG A 2 -37.94 38.44 7.55
C ARG A 2 -36.47 37.95 7.46
N THR A 3 -35.69 38.10 8.53
CA THR A 3 -34.26 37.66 8.57
C THR A 3 -34.13 36.14 8.58
N SER A 4 -35.03 35.41 9.22
CA SER A 4 -34.97 33.94 9.27
C SER A 4 -35.28 33.29 7.91
N ILE A 5 -36.16 33.88 7.10
CA ILE A 5 -36.50 33.41 5.76
C ILE A 5 -35.33 33.58 4.80
N LEU A 6 -34.61 34.70 4.89
CA LEU A 6 -33.41 34.96 4.06
C LEU A 6 -32.25 34.00 4.34
N VAL A 7 -32.04 33.63 5.60
CA VAL A 7 -31.00 32.65 5.99
C VAL A 7 -31.32 31.25 5.47
N ILE A 8 -32.58 30.82 5.58
CA ILE A 8 -33.01 29.50 5.09
C ILE A 8 -32.93 29.44 3.56
N ALA A 9 -33.27 30.50 2.84
CA ALA A 9 -33.13 30.55 1.39
C ALA A 9 -31.67 30.52 0.94
N ALA A 10 -30.76 31.21 1.64
CA ALA A 10 -29.32 31.21 1.34
C ALA A 10 -28.71 29.79 1.57
N ILE A 11 -29.10 29.11 2.64
CA ILE A 11 -28.63 27.73 2.92
C ILE A 11 -29.17 26.76 1.84
N ALA A 12 -30.42 26.87 1.43
CA ALA A 12 -30.99 26.01 0.40
C ALA A 12 -30.31 26.20 -0.96
N VAL A 13 -29.99 27.44 -1.34
CA VAL A 13 -29.25 27.75 -2.58
C VAL A 13 -27.83 27.19 -2.51
N ALA A 14 -27.12 27.32 -1.39
CA ALA A 14 -25.78 26.75 -1.23
C ALA A 14 -25.78 25.21 -1.35
N PHE A 15 -26.79 24.54 -0.81
CA PHE A 15 -26.96 23.08 -0.96
C PHE A 15 -27.27 22.65 -2.41
N LEU A 16 -28.09 23.43 -3.14
CA LEU A 16 -28.40 23.15 -4.55
C LEU A 16 -27.19 23.37 -5.45
N VAL A 17 -26.43 24.43 -5.25
CA VAL A 17 -25.21 24.72 -6.02
C VAL A 17 -24.12 23.67 -5.73
N GLY A 18 -23.97 23.24 -4.47
CA GLY A 18 -23.06 22.17 -4.09
C GLY A 18 -23.39 20.83 -4.74
N ARG A 19 -24.67 20.46 -4.86
CA ARG A 19 -25.10 19.23 -5.54
C ARG A 19 -24.93 19.30 -7.06
N LEU A 20 -25.21 20.44 -7.67
CA LEU A 20 -25.03 20.65 -9.12
C LEU A 20 -23.56 20.61 -9.52
N SER A 21 -22.66 21.17 -8.71
CA SER A 21 -21.21 21.10 -8.99
C SER A 21 -20.65 19.68 -8.79
N ALA A 22 -21.21 18.88 -7.86
CA ALA A 22 -20.80 17.48 -7.68
C ALA A 22 -21.23 16.57 -8.84
N GLN A 23 -22.33 16.86 -9.52
CA GLN A 23 -22.80 16.10 -10.68
C GLN A 23 -22.04 16.39 -11.99
N GLY A 24 -21.31 17.49 -12.06
CA GLY A 24 -20.48 17.87 -13.21
C GLY A 24 -19.01 17.48 -13.12
N VAL A 25 -18.60 16.72 -12.09
CA VAL A 25 -17.21 16.28 -11.96
C VAL A 25 -16.92 15.14 -12.92
N GLU A 26 -15.99 15.37 -13.85
CA GLU A 26 -15.52 14.35 -14.77
C GLU A 26 -14.78 13.22 -14.03
N PRO A 27 -14.93 11.96 -14.47
CA PRO A 27 -14.18 10.84 -13.94
C PRO A 27 -12.67 11.11 -14.01
N SER A 28 -11.93 10.71 -12.98
CA SER A 28 -10.46 10.87 -12.93
C SER A 28 -9.75 10.09 -14.05
N CYS A 29 -10.41 9.07 -14.60
CA CYS A 29 -9.96 8.33 -15.78
C CYS A 29 -11.16 7.97 -16.66
N LYS A 30 -11.27 8.59 -17.84
CA LYS A 30 -12.41 8.39 -18.77
C LYS A 30 -12.33 7.10 -19.58
N LEU A 31 -11.12 6.60 -19.87
CA LEU A 31 -10.87 5.49 -20.78
C LEU A 31 -10.05 4.36 -20.14
N CYS A 32 -9.96 4.33 -18.81
CA CYS A 32 -9.25 3.26 -18.12
C CYS A 32 -10.07 1.97 -18.12
N SER A 33 -9.48 0.90 -18.60
CA SER A 33 -10.04 -0.45 -18.47
C SER A 33 -9.79 -0.98 -17.06
N ALA A 34 -10.69 -1.85 -16.59
CA ALA A 34 -10.43 -2.63 -15.39
C ALA A 34 -9.23 -3.58 -15.62
N VAL A 35 -8.41 -3.75 -14.59
CA VAL A 35 -7.30 -4.71 -14.61
C VAL A 35 -7.69 -5.91 -13.77
N TYR A 36 -7.60 -7.09 -14.35
CA TYR A 36 -7.91 -8.35 -13.71
C TYR A 36 -6.62 -9.13 -13.42
N ILE A 37 -6.46 -9.58 -12.19
CA ILE A 37 -5.37 -10.46 -11.75
C ILE A 37 -6.03 -11.76 -11.31
N PRO A 38 -5.90 -12.86 -12.08
CA PRO A 38 -6.54 -14.14 -11.71
C PRO A 38 -5.86 -14.77 -10.49
N ALA A 39 -6.60 -15.56 -9.72
CA ALA A 39 -6.07 -16.29 -8.56
C ALA A 39 -4.85 -17.14 -8.92
N SER A 40 -4.88 -17.77 -10.11
CA SER A 40 -3.76 -18.58 -10.61
C SER A 40 -2.47 -17.78 -10.84
N GLU A 41 -2.55 -16.47 -11.07
CA GLU A 41 -1.37 -15.61 -11.12
C GLU A 41 -0.86 -15.31 -9.71
N VAL A 42 -1.74 -15.03 -8.76
CA VAL A 42 -1.37 -14.85 -7.34
C VAL A 42 -0.63 -16.09 -6.82
N GLU A 43 -1.15 -17.29 -7.12
CA GLU A 43 -0.54 -18.57 -6.75
C GLU A 43 0.87 -18.75 -7.34
N GLN A 44 1.12 -18.29 -8.57
CA GLN A 44 2.45 -18.30 -9.17
C GLN A 44 3.43 -17.40 -8.42
N TYR A 45 3.01 -16.23 -7.98
CA TYR A 45 3.84 -15.34 -7.14
C TYR A 45 4.12 -15.96 -5.76
N VAL A 46 3.15 -16.66 -5.17
CA VAL A 46 3.35 -17.44 -3.93
C VAL A 46 4.41 -18.53 -4.16
N ALA A 47 4.34 -19.26 -5.27
CA ALA A 47 5.34 -20.28 -5.60
C ALA A 47 6.74 -19.69 -5.77
N VAL A 48 6.87 -18.54 -6.44
CA VAL A 48 8.15 -17.82 -6.55
C VAL A 48 8.66 -17.40 -5.17
N ALA A 49 7.78 -16.89 -4.30
CA ALA A 49 8.14 -16.51 -2.93
C ALA A 49 8.75 -17.66 -2.15
N HIS A 50 8.15 -18.85 -2.23
CA HIS A 50 8.68 -20.06 -1.58
C HIS A 50 9.98 -20.56 -2.19
N ALA A 51 10.14 -20.43 -3.51
CA ALA A 51 11.32 -20.97 -4.22
C ALA A 51 12.56 -20.08 -4.09
N THR A 52 12.40 -18.76 -4.12
CA THR A 52 13.52 -17.79 -4.23
C THR A 52 13.57 -16.75 -3.12
N ASN A 53 12.58 -16.76 -2.22
CA ASN A 53 12.46 -15.90 -1.04
C ASN A 53 12.54 -14.37 -1.30
N PRO A 54 11.95 -13.83 -2.37
CA PRO A 54 11.78 -12.39 -2.49
C PRO A 54 10.67 -11.95 -1.53
N ILE A 55 10.95 -10.96 -0.68
CA ILE A 55 9.96 -10.48 0.30
C ILE A 55 8.79 -9.79 -0.41
N ASP A 56 9.09 -8.90 -1.34
CA ASP A 56 8.13 -8.01 -1.99
C ASP A 56 8.20 -8.18 -3.51
N GLN A 57 7.11 -8.64 -4.09
CA GLN A 57 6.98 -8.95 -5.51
C GLN A 57 5.84 -8.12 -6.10
N GLN A 58 6.18 -7.15 -6.93
CA GLN A 58 5.20 -6.32 -7.60
C GLN A 58 4.49 -7.09 -8.71
N MET A 59 3.16 -7.11 -8.70
CA MET A 59 2.32 -7.80 -9.67
C MET A 59 1.80 -6.84 -10.75
N ARG A 60 1.24 -5.71 -10.33
CA ARG A 60 0.71 -4.65 -11.19
C ARG A 60 0.97 -3.29 -10.59
N SER A 61 1.18 -2.30 -11.45
CA SER A 61 1.11 -0.89 -11.08
C SER A 61 0.32 -0.15 -12.16
N ILE A 62 -0.80 0.40 -11.77
CA ILE A 62 -1.87 0.85 -12.67
C ILE A 62 -2.07 2.35 -12.50
N ASP A 63 -2.06 3.11 -13.59
CA ASP A 63 -2.43 4.53 -13.58
C ASP A 63 -3.96 4.67 -13.58
N LEU A 64 -4.50 5.32 -12.56
CA LEU A 64 -5.93 5.60 -12.41
C LEU A 64 -6.27 7.07 -12.72
N GLY A 65 -5.39 7.78 -13.43
CA GLY A 65 -5.56 9.18 -13.78
C GLY A 65 -5.02 10.12 -12.70
N ARG A 66 -5.58 10.17 -11.51
CA ARG A 66 -5.12 11.04 -10.40
C ARG A 66 -4.13 10.36 -9.45
N ALA A 67 -4.07 9.05 -9.46
CA ALA A 67 -3.19 8.25 -8.61
C ALA A 67 -2.72 7.02 -9.37
N ARG A 68 -1.69 6.33 -8.85
CA ARG A 68 -1.40 4.93 -9.18
C ARG A 68 -1.84 4.02 -8.06
N VAL A 69 -2.26 2.82 -8.43
CA VAL A 69 -2.46 1.73 -7.49
C VAL A 69 -1.56 0.57 -7.89
N GLN A 70 -0.84 0.04 -6.91
CA GLN A 70 -0.01 -1.14 -7.08
C GLN A 70 -0.62 -2.30 -6.33
N VAL A 71 -0.50 -3.49 -6.91
CA VAL A 71 -0.79 -4.75 -6.24
C VAL A 71 0.49 -5.56 -6.20
N ALA A 72 0.90 -5.97 -5.02
CA ALA A 72 2.08 -6.78 -4.77
C ALA A 72 1.74 -8.01 -3.93
N LEU A 73 2.52 -9.07 -4.09
CA LEU A 73 2.55 -10.18 -3.15
C LEU A 73 3.75 -10.02 -2.21
N VAL A 74 3.49 -10.08 -0.92
CA VAL A 74 4.54 -10.10 0.10
C VAL A 74 4.49 -11.42 0.85
N HIS A 75 5.66 -12.04 0.97
CA HIS A 75 5.86 -13.23 1.78
C HIS A 75 7.04 -13.02 2.72
N ARG A 76 6.83 -13.36 3.99
CA ARG A 76 7.87 -13.32 5.01
C ARG A 76 7.91 -14.64 5.73
N ASN A 77 9.09 -15.20 5.84
CA ASN A 77 9.36 -16.40 6.64
C ASN A 77 9.33 -16.06 8.13
N LYS A 78 9.54 -17.09 8.96
CA LYS A 78 9.68 -16.98 10.40
C LYS A 78 10.62 -15.84 10.79
N LEU A 79 10.21 -15.10 11.80
CA LEU A 79 10.94 -13.98 12.38
C LEU A 79 10.84 -14.06 13.91
N ASP A 80 11.95 -14.37 14.57
CA ASP A 80 11.99 -14.45 16.04
C ASP A 80 12.21 -13.08 16.69
N ALA A 81 12.92 -12.18 16.00
CA ALA A 81 13.14 -10.79 16.42
C ALA A 81 13.36 -9.90 15.17
N PRO A 82 12.99 -8.61 15.23
CA PRO A 82 13.20 -7.70 14.12
C PRO A 82 14.70 -7.46 13.85
N ALA A 83 15.04 -7.36 12.58
CA ALA A 83 16.39 -6.95 12.20
C ALA A 83 16.65 -5.49 12.63
N PRO A 84 17.91 -5.13 12.90
CA PRO A 84 18.28 -3.76 13.18
C PRO A 84 17.77 -2.81 12.08
N ARG A 85 17.19 -1.67 12.47
CA ARG A 85 16.68 -0.64 11.54
C ARG A 85 15.67 -1.16 10.52
N SER A 86 14.85 -2.12 10.90
CA SER A 86 13.81 -2.71 10.05
C SER A 86 12.46 -2.00 10.12
N VAL A 87 12.33 -0.92 10.88
CA VAL A 87 11.19 -0.01 10.73
C VAL A 87 11.24 0.60 9.33
N ALA A 88 10.16 0.47 8.58
CA ALA A 88 9.98 1.10 7.29
C ALA A 88 8.92 2.20 7.39
N GLU A 89 9.11 3.24 6.62
CA GLU A 89 8.15 4.32 6.42
C GLU A 89 8.22 4.77 4.97
N HIS A 90 7.10 5.21 4.40
CA HIS A 90 6.98 5.72 3.02
C HIS A 90 6.34 7.10 3.08
N ASP A 91 6.99 8.13 2.52
CA ASP A 91 6.53 9.52 2.62
C ASP A 91 5.21 9.76 1.90
N LEU A 92 5.02 9.12 0.73
CA LEU A 92 3.99 9.47 -0.24
C LEU A 92 3.04 8.30 -0.57
N VAL A 93 3.42 7.08 -0.18
CA VAL A 93 2.69 5.86 -0.52
C VAL A 93 2.04 5.28 0.73
N SER A 94 0.72 5.10 0.69
CA SER A 94 -0.02 4.36 1.71
C SER A 94 -0.13 2.89 1.33
N GLU A 95 -0.20 2.00 2.32
CA GLU A 95 -0.28 0.56 2.11
C GLU A 95 -1.53 -0.04 2.75
N VAL A 96 -2.13 -1.01 2.05
CA VAL A 96 -3.21 -1.85 2.58
C VAL A 96 -2.76 -3.30 2.48
N TYR A 97 -2.66 -3.99 3.61
CA TYR A 97 -2.39 -5.43 3.66
C TYR A 97 -3.69 -6.21 3.77
N TYR A 98 -3.86 -7.23 2.95
CA TYR A 98 -4.87 -8.26 3.10
C TYR A 98 -4.17 -9.60 3.32
N ILE A 99 -4.28 -10.15 4.53
CA ILE A 99 -3.55 -11.34 4.92
C ILE A 99 -4.18 -12.59 4.28
N LEU A 100 -3.40 -13.29 3.46
CA LEU A 100 -3.81 -14.51 2.78
C LEU A 100 -3.58 -15.74 3.63
N SER A 101 -2.42 -15.82 4.31
CA SER A 101 -2.05 -16.99 5.13
C SER A 101 -1.01 -16.63 6.18
N GLY A 102 -0.87 -17.49 7.18
CA GLY A 102 0.06 -17.30 8.28
C GLY A 102 -0.36 -16.21 9.26
N SER A 103 0.57 -15.78 10.10
CA SER A 103 0.33 -14.79 11.13
C SER A 103 1.60 -14.06 11.54
N GLY A 104 1.46 -12.86 12.11
CA GLY A 104 2.61 -12.10 12.60
C GLY A 104 2.20 -10.91 13.45
N THR A 105 3.13 -10.48 14.29
CA THR A 105 2.99 -9.27 15.11
C THR A 105 3.55 -8.09 14.35
N ASN A 106 2.72 -7.11 14.06
CA ASN A 106 3.10 -5.85 13.44
C ASN A 106 2.97 -4.70 14.44
N ARG A 107 3.87 -3.72 14.37
CA ARG A 107 3.80 -2.46 15.13
C ARG A 107 3.76 -1.29 14.16
N THR A 108 2.94 -0.28 14.49
CA THR A 108 2.79 0.94 13.68
C THR A 108 2.85 2.18 14.58
N SER A 109 3.52 3.24 14.11
CA SER A 109 3.54 4.55 14.78
C SER A 109 4.06 5.63 13.82
N PRO A 110 3.60 6.87 13.92
CA PRO A 110 4.24 8.01 13.24
C PRO A 110 5.58 8.43 13.90
N GLU A 111 5.88 7.94 15.12
CA GLU A 111 7.06 8.31 15.87
C GLU A 111 8.20 7.29 15.68
N ILE A 112 9.07 7.57 14.71
CA ILE A 112 10.19 6.70 14.34
C ILE A 112 11.43 7.11 15.11
N VAL A 113 12.04 6.15 15.81
CA VAL A 113 13.30 6.35 16.55
C VAL A 113 14.47 6.21 15.59
N ASP A 114 15.40 7.18 15.68
CA ASP A 114 16.64 7.17 14.89
C ASP A 114 16.38 6.97 13.39
N ALA A 115 15.47 7.77 12.84
CA ALA A 115 15.04 7.72 11.45
C ALA A 115 16.19 8.10 10.50
N GLN A 116 16.42 7.29 9.48
CA GLN A 116 17.43 7.53 8.45
C GLN A 116 16.78 7.48 7.06
N ARG A 117 17.03 8.51 6.29
CA ARG A 117 16.53 8.63 4.92
C ARG A 117 17.14 7.55 4.04
N ARG A 118 16.32 6.84 3.25
CA ARG A 118 16.81 5.92 2.22
C ARG A 118 17.44 6.71 1.08
N PRO A 119 18.60 6.27 0.54
CA PRO A 119 19.16 6.88 -0.64
C PRO A 119 18.26 6.67 -1.87
N ALA A 120 18.26 7.62 -2.81
CA ALA A 120 17.47 7.53 -4.04
C ALA A 120 17.81 6.31 -4.92
N THR A 121 19.00 5.73 -4.74
CA THR A 121 19.46 4.51 -5.43
C THR A 121 18.95 3.22 -4.81
N ASP A 122 18.32 3.28 -3.62
CA ASP A 122 17.73 2.11 -2.98
C ASP A 122 16.59 1.54 -3.85
N ARG A 123 16.53 0.21 -3.97
CA ARG A 123 15.49 -0.47 -4.74
C ARG A 123 14.09 -0.16 -4.21
N ALA A 124 13.92 -0.08 -2.90
CA ALA A 124 12.62 0.25 -2.31
C ALA A 124 12.15 1.66 -2.74
N VAL A 125 13.07 2.62 -2.80
CA VAL A 125 12.77 4.00 -3.25
C VAL A 125 12.46 4.02 -4.74
N ARG A 126 13.31 3.40 -5.55
CA ARG A 126 13.25 3.50 -7.00
C ARG A 126 12.13 2.69 -7.63
N ASP A 127 11.89 1.47 -7.11
CA ASP A 127 11.09 0.48 -7.82
C ASP A 127 9.79 0.10 -7.07
N LEU A 128 9.68 0.34 -5.74
CA LEU A 128 8.60 -0.21 -4.93
C LEU A 128 7.74 0.83 -4.21
N ASN A 129 8.35 1.71 -3.42
CA ASN A 129 7.62 2.50 -2.42
C ASN A 129 7.83 4.01 -2.53
N GLY A 130 8.70 4.45 -3.45
CA GLY A 130 9.12 5.85 -3.48
C GLY A 130 9.98 6.26 -2.27
N PRO A 131 10.13 7.57 -2.04
CA PRO A 131 10.95 8.09 -0.96
C PRO A 131 10.42 7.67 0.42
N GLY A 132 11.32 7.54 1.39
CA GLY A 132 10.96 7.13 2.75
C GLY A 132 12.16 6.96 3.67
N THR A 133 11.93 6.49 4.88
CA THR A 133 12.93 6.32 5.94
C THR A 133 12.93 4.88 6.48
N ASN A 134 14.08 4.49 7.04
CA ASN A 134 14.18 3.36 7.94
C ASN A 134 14.48 3.85 9.36
N GLY A 135 13.95 3.17 10.36
CA GLY A 135 14.17 3.51 11.77
C GLY A 135 14.65 2.34 12.60
N ALA A 136 15.24 2.66 13.75
CA ALA A 136 15.71 1.65 14.71
C ALA A 136 14.55 1.03 15.50
N ASP A 137 13.53 1.82 15.85
CA ASP A 137 12.36 1.40 16.62
C ASP A 137 11.20 2.39 16.39
N LEU A 138 10.06 2.08 16.99
CA LEU A 138 8.86 2.91 17.05
C LEU A 138 8.54 3.29 18.50
N ARG A 139 8.29 4.60 18.74
CA ARG A 139 7.82 5.09 20.02
C ARG A 139 6.30 5.15 20.02
N ASN A 140 5.65 4.91 21.16
CA ASN A 140 4.18 4.93 21.30
C ASN A 140 3.43 4.07 20.26
N ALA A 141 4.01 2.92 19.88
CA ALA A 141 3.50 2.09 18.82
C ALA A 141 2.26 1.29 19.23
N GLU A 142 1.29 1.25 18.33
CA GLU A 142 0.21 0.27 18.39
C GLU A 142 0.72 -1.09 17.87
N THR A 143 0.24 -2.16 18.50
CA THR A 143 0.63 -3.53 18.15
C THR A 143 -0.58 -4.32 17.67
N GLN A 144 -0.49 -4.89 16.48
CA GLN A 144 -1.51 -5.73 15.86
C GLN A 144 -1.02 -7.17 15.72
N GLN A 145 -1.87 -8.14 16.12
CA GLN A 145 -1.67 -9.55 15.85
C GLN A 145 -2.43 -9.91 14.56
N LEU A 146 -1.70 -9.95 13.46
CA LEU A 146 -2.27 -10.20 12.13
C LEU A 146 -2.38 -11.70 11.85
N LYS A 147 -3.49 -12.12 11.25
CA LYS A 147 -3.76 -13.49 10.77
C LYS A 147 -4.55 -13.47 9.47
N ALA A 148 -4.67 -14.61 8.84
CA ALA A 148 -5.44 -14.77 7.60
C ALA A 148 -6.85 -14.15 7.70
N GLY A 149 -7.22 -13.35 6.70
CA GLY A 149 -8.46 -12.59 6.60
C GLY A 149 -8.40 -11.17 7.19
N ASP A 150 -7.38 -10.83 7.97
CA ASP A 150 -7.24 -9.47 8.52
C ASP A 150 -6.83 -8.46 7.43
N VAL A 151 -7.24 -7.21 7.66
CA VAL A 151 -6.84 -6.05 6.86
C VAL A 151 -6.11 -5.04 7.75
N LEU A 152 -4.95 -4.57 7.32
CA LEU A 152 -4.21 -3.48 7.94
C LEU A 152 -4.04 -2.34 6.94
N VAL A 153 -4.41 -1.13 7.33
CA VAL A 153 -4.18 0.09 6.53
C VAL A 153 -3.10 0.91 7.18
N ILE A 154 -2.05 1.23 6.43
CA ILE A 154 -0.90 2.01 6.88
C ILE A 154 -0.83 3.29 6.04
N PRO A 155 -1.20 4.45 6.59
CA PRO A 155 -1.08 5.72 5.91
C PRO A 155 0.39 6.07 5.59
N ALA A 156 0.61 6.83 4.51
CA ALA A 156 1.90 7.45 4.23
C ALA A 156 2.41 8.23 5.46
N GLY A 157 3.72 8.21 5.71
CA GLY A 157 4.33 8.80 6.90
C GLY A 157 4.25 7.95 8.17
N THR A 158 3.61 6.78 8.12
CA THR A 158 3.49 5.88 9.29
C THR A 158 4.59 4.81 9.25
N GLY A 159 5.45 4.82 10.27
CA GLY A 159 6.44 3.77 10.50
C GLY A 159 5.76 2.44 10.84
N HIS A 160 6.25 1.34 10.26
CA HIS A 160 5.71 0.01 10.49
C HIS A 160 6.81 -1.06 10.49
N GLN A 161 6.59 -2.14 11.26
CA GLN A 161 7.58 -3.19 11.45
C GLN A 161 6.92 -4.49 11.89
N PHE A 162 7.26 -5.61 11.27
CA PHE A 162 7.00 -6.93 11.86
C PHE A 162 8.04 -7.21 12.94
N THR A 163 7.58 -7.55 14.13
CA THR A 163 8.44 -7.87 15.30
C THR A 163 8.52 -9.35 15.56
N LYS A 164 7.52 -10.13 15.14
CA LYS A 164 7.49 -11.58 15.28
C LYS A 164 6.65 -12.21 14.17
N ILE A 165 7.09 -13.35 13.66
CA ILE A 165 6.35 -14.22 12.75
C ILE A 165 6.68 -15.65 13.17
N ASP A 166 5.68 -16.43 13.63
CA ASP A 166 5.95 -17.74 14.21
C ASP A 166 6.36 -18.78 13.16
N ASP A 167 5.79 -18.73 11.96
CA ASP A 167 6.09 -19.60 10.82
C ASP A 167 6.28 -18.77 9.55
N HIS A 168 5.19 -18.23 9.02
CA HIS A 168 5.20 -17.31 7.88
C HIS A 168 4.03 -16.33 7.94
N ILE A 169 4.08 -15.30 7.11
CA ILE A 169 2.93 -14.47 6.76
C ILE A 169 2.99 -14.10 5.28
N THR A 170 1.87 -14.34 4.58
CA THR A 170 1.70 -13.98 3.16
C THR A 170 0.50 -13.05 3.03
N TYR A 171 0.66 -11.97 2.32
CA TYR A 171 -0.40 -10.98 2.12
C TYR A 171 -0.34 -10.32 0.74
N LEU A 172 -1.50 -9.94 0.22
CA LEU A 172 -1.57 -8.93 -0.83
C LEU A 172 -1.34 -7.58 -0.21
N MET A 173 -0.48 -6.79 -0.85
CA MET A 173 -0.23 -5.42 -0.51
C MET A 173 -0.72 -4.53 -1.63
N VAL A 174 -1.70 -3.68 -1.32
CA VAL A 174 -2.19 -2.66 -2.23
C VAL A 174 -1.59 -1.32 -1.79
N ARG A 175 -0.81 -0.72 -2.68
CA ARG A 175 -0.24 0.62 -2.47
C ARG A 175 -1.06 1.67 -3.19
N VAL A 176 -1.35 2.74 -2.48
CA VAL A 176 -2.00 3.94 -3.02
C VAL A 176 -0.94 5.02 -3.17
N ASP A 177 -0.66 5.39 -4.41
CA ASP A 177 0.40 6.31 -4.82
C ASP A 177 -0.20 7.53 -5.54
N PRO A 178 -0.65 8.57 -4.81
CA PRO A 178 -1.26 9.76 -5.39
C PRO A 178 -0.26 10.62 -6.17
N ASP A 179 1.01 10.58 -5.79
CA ASP A 179 2.08 11.38 -6.39
C ASP A 179 2.80 10.68 -7.55
N LYS A 180 2.40 9.43 -7.85
CA LYS A 180 2.90 8.62 -8.96
C LYS A 180 4.41 8.40 -8.93
N VAL A 181 4.96 8.21 -7.74
CA VAL A 181 6.40 8.03 -7.53
C VAL A 181 6.90 6.63 -7.86
N VAL A 182 5.99 5.66 -7.98
CA VAL A 182 6.36 4.27 -8.29
C VAL A 182 6.15 3.96 -9.78
N PRO A 183 7.08 3.22 -10.42
CA PRO A 183 6.98 2.85 -11.83
C PRO A 183 5.71 2.05 -12.16
N LEU A 184 5.22 2.19 -13.38
CA LEU A 184 4.15 1.34 -13.90
C LEU A 184 4.65 -0.09 -14.13
N MET A 185 3.76 -1.06 -13.94
CA MET A 185 4.00 -2.46 -14.25
C MET A 185 2.73 -3.08 -14.84
N ASP A 186 2.79 -3.45 -16.10
CA ASP A 186 1.69 -4.07 -16.82
C ASP A 186 1.72 -5.62 -16.72
N GLU A 187 0.76 -6.26 -17.37
CA GLU A 187 0.66 -7.72 -17.39
C GLU A 187 1.85 -8.37 -18.10
N ALA A 188 2.38 -7.75 -19.16
CA ALA A 188 3.51 -8.31 -19.89
C ALA A 188 4.78 -8.33 -19.03
N ALA A 189 5.04 -7.25 -18.29
CA ALA A 189 6.14 -7.17 -17.34
C ALA A 189 6.00 -8.21 -16.21
N SER A 190 4.77 -8.42 -15.70
CA SER A 190 4.47 -9.44 -14.69
C SER A 190 4.74 -10.85 -15.22
N ARG A 191 4.26 -11.19 -16.41
CA ARG A 191 4.54 -12.50 -17.04
C ARG A 191 6.04 -12.74 -17.19
N LYS A 192 6.76 -11.76 -17.71
CA LYS A 192 8.22 -11.83 -17.84
C LYS A 192 8.92 -12.08 -16.51
N TYR A 193 8.50 -11.40 -15.45
CA TYR A 193 9.02 -11.63 -14.10
C TYR A 193 8.79 -13.07 -13.64
N LEU A 194 7.57 -13.59 -13.80
CA LEU A 194 7.24 -14.96 -13.42
C LEU A 194 8.03 -15.99 -14.23
N GLU A 195 8.20 -15.80 -15.54
CA GLU A 195 8.99 -16.68 -16.41
C GLU A 195 10.46 -16.73 -15.97
N GLN A 196 11.05 -15.58 -15.62
CA GLN A 196 12.44 -15.49 -15.17
C GLN A 196 12.69 -16.10 -13.79
N ASN A 197 11.65 -16.20 -12.95
CA ASN A 197 11.75 -16.70 -11.58
C ASN A 197 11.09 -18.07 -11.35
N ARG A 198 10.50 -18.67 -12.39
CA ARG A 198 10.07 -20.08 -12.35
C ARG A 198 11.32 -20.99 -12.32
N ARG A 199 11.49 -21.71 -11.23
CA ARG A 199 12.48 -22.78 -11.08
C ARG A 199 11.80 -24.12 -10.87
#